data_418292f16f6ba03f43a894b63261018e
#
_entry.id   418292f16f6ba03f43a894b63261018e
#
_cell.length_a   1.000
_cell.length_b   1.000
_cell.length_c   1.000
_cell.angle_alpha   90.00
_cell.angle_beta   90.00
_cell.angle_gamma   90.00
#
_symmetry.space_group_name_H-M   'P 1'
#
loop_
_entity.id
_entity.type
_entity.pdbx_description
1 polymer ?
#
loop_
_entity_poly.entity_id
_entity_poly.type
_entity_poly.pdbx_seq_one_letter_code
_entity_poly.pdbx_strand_id
1 'polypeptide(L)' 'MQIKKGGDWIMAFYEELDMLLKDLTEEANNFKEAENPEEEKEALKDMLDIFMRGTQSVREHIDRYNERRWNR' A
#
# COMPACT_ATOMS: atom_id res chain seq x y z
N MET A 1 -15.39 21.89 -10.37
CA MET A 1 -15.24 21.49 -9.98
C MET A 1 -15.85 20.74 -9.43
N GLN A 2 -16.21 20.08 -9.32
CA GLN A 2 -16.64 19.39 -8.97
C GLN A 2 -16.44 18.22 -8.86
N ILE A 3 -16.31 17.60 -9.21
CA ILE A 3 -15.83 16.45 -9.28
C ILE A 3 -15.22 16.00 -8.13
N LYS A 4 -15.06 16.63 -7.21
CA LYS A 4 -14.46 16.27 -6.12
C LYS A 4 -14.96 15.10 -5.47
N LYS A 5 -16.17 14.76 -5.46
CA LYS A 5 -16.62 13.67 -4.88
C LYS A 5 -15.94 12.45 -5.21
N GLY A 6 -15.94 11.99 -6.34
CA GLY A 6 -15.28 10.79 -6.74
C GLY A 6 -13.79 10.90 -6.60
N GLY A 7 -13.27 12.09 -6.73
CA GLY A 7 -11.84 12.27 -6.69
C GLY A 7 -11.23 12.14 -5.32
N ASP A 8 -12.00 12.45 -4.29
CA ASP A 8 -11.46 12.42 -2.95
C ASP A 8 -10.94 11.07 -2.51
N TRP A 9 -11.69 10.02 -2.70
CA TRP A 9 -11.22 8.73 -2.25
C TRP A 9 -10.13 8.18 -3.15
N ILE A 10 -10.09 8.59 -4.39
CA ILE A 10 -9.03 8.18 -5.29
C ILE A 10 -7.73 8.84 -4.84
N MET A 11 -7.78 10.11 -4.47
CA MET A 11 -6.60 10.80 -4.01
C MET A 11 -6.12 10.21 -2.69
N ALA A 12 -7.03 9.87 -1.80
CA ALA A 12 -6.63 9.27 -0.54
C ALA A 12 -5.95 7.94 -0.77
N PHE A 13 -6.46 7.17 -1.73
CA PHE A 13 -5.87 5.89 -2.05
C PHE A 13 -4.47 6.09 -2.63
N TYR A 14 -4.31 7.07 -3.49
CA TYR A 14 -3.04 7.38 -4.07
C TYR A 14 -2.03 7.79 -3.02
N GLU A 15 -2.44 8.59 -2.06
CA GLU A 15 -1.55 9.00 -0.99
C GLU A 15 -1.13 7.84 -0.15
N GLU A 16 -2.03 6.92 0.09
CA GLU A 16 -1.71 5.74 0.86
C GLU A 16 -0.72 4.88 0.10
N LEU A 17 -0.91 4.72 -1.20
CA LEU A 17 0.01 3.96 -2.02
C LEU A 17 1.39 4.59 -1.99
N ASP A 18 1.44 5.90 -2.07
CA ASP A 18 2.71 6.60 -2.06
C ASP A 18 3.46 6.35 -0.76
N MET A 19 2.74 6.39 0.35
CA MET A 19 3.35 6.14 1.63
C MET A 19 3.83 4.71 1.75
N LEU A 20 3.05 3.76 1.24
CA LEU A 20 3.45 2.37 1.27
C LEU A 20 4.70 2.15 0.43
N LEU A 21 4.77 2.81 -0.72
CA LEU A 21 5.94 2.70 -1.57
C LEU A 21 7.17 3.28 -0.92
N LYS A 22 7.01 4.38 -0.21
CA LYS A 22 8.13 4.96 0.48
C LYS A 22 8.61 4.05 1.58
N ASP A 23 7.69 3.49 2.36
CA ASP A 23 8.05 2.58 3.42
C ASP A 23 8.73 1.34 2.86
N LEU A 24 8.22 0.85 1.74
CA LEU A 24 8.79 -0.33 1.12
C LEU A 24 10.21 -0.06 0.65
N THR A 25 10.42 1.12 0.06
CA THR A 25 11.74 1.49 -0.40
C THR A 25 12.73 1.56 0.77
N GLU A 26 12.27 2.11 1.88
CA GLU A 26 13.09 2.23 3.05
C GLU A 26 13.48 0.86 3.58
N GLU A 27 12.52 -0.05 3.65
CA GLU A 27 12.81 -1.39 4.14
C GLU A 27 13.70 -2.16 3.18
N ALA A 28 13.53 -1.93 1.89
CA ALA A 28 14.39 -2.57 0.91
C ALA A 28 15.83 -2.10 1.10
N ASN A 29 16.01 -0.83 1.41
CA ASN A 29 17.35 -0.31 1.68
C ASN A 29 17.90 -0.91 2.96
N ASN A 30 17.07 -1.06 3.97
CA ASN A 30 17.50 -1.67 5.22
C ASN A 30 17.96 -3.10 4.99
N PHE A 31 17.23 -3.81 4.14
CA PHE A 31 17.60 -5.17 3.82
C PHE A 31 18.94 -5.19 3.08
N LYS A 32 19.11 -4.28 2.17
CA LYS A 32 20.33 -4.22 1.38
C LYS A 32 21.53 -3.90 2.25
N GLU A 33 21.34 -3.07 3.26
CA GLU A 33 22.44 -2.67 4.12
C GLU A 33 22.56 -3.51 5.37
N ALA A 34 21.73 -4.52 5.52
CA ALA A 34 21.77 -5.36 6.69
C ALA A 34 23.11 -6.08 6.77
N GLU A 35 23.63 -6.18 7.96
CA GLU A 35 24.94 -6.78 8.16
C GLU A 35 24.90 -8.18 8.72
N ASN A 36 23.73 -8.65 9.08
CA ASN A 36 23.62 -9.99 9.61
C ASN A 36 22.23 -10.53 9.31
N PRO A 37 22.04 -11.84 9.43
CA PRO A 37 20.77 -12.47 9.07
C PRO A 37 19.58 -11.96 9.86
N GLU A 38 19.81 -11.53 11.09
CA GLU A 38 18.72 -11.05 11.88
C GLU A 38 18.17 -9.74 11.38
N GLU A 39 19.06 -8.85 10.98
CA GLU A 39 18.63 -7.59 10.43
C GLU A 39 17.93 -7.81 9.09
N GLU A 40 18.42 -8.76 8.31
CA GLU A 40 17.79 -9.08 7.06
C GLU A 40 16.37 -9.57 7.30
N LYS A 41 16.21 -10.43 8.29
CA LYS A 41 14.92 -11.00 8.60
C LYS A 41 13.94 -9.92 9.05
N GLU A 42 14.42 -8.99 9.85
CA GLU A 42 13.58 -7.91 10.33
C GLU A 42 13.07 -7.07 9.17
N ALA A 43 13.95 -6.74 8.24
CA ALA A 43 13.54 -5.96 7.09
C ALA A 43 12.51 -6.72 6.25
N LEU A 44 12.71 -8.02 6.10
CA LEU A 44 11.77 -8.84 5.35
C LEU A 44 10.41 -8.89 6.02
N LYS A 45 10.39 -8.95 7.34
CA LYS A 45 9.13 -8.98 8.07
C LYS A 45 8.40 -7.65 7.89
N ASP A 46 9.13 -6.56 7.92
CA ASP A 46 8.53 -5.26 7.74
C ASP A 46 7.98 -5.13 6.32
N MET A 47 8.70 -5.66 5.35
CA MET A 47 8.23 -5.64 3.98
C MET A 47 6.95 -6.45 3.84
N LEU A 48 6.90 -7.59 4.51
CA LEU A 48 5.72 -8.43 4.45
C LEU A 48 4.51 -7.67 5.00
N ASP A 49 4.71 -6.94 6.10
CA ASP A 49 3.64 -6.17 6.68
C ASP A 49 3.15 -5.10 5.71
N ILE A 50 4.08 -4.44 5.03
CA ILE A 50 3.72 -3.42 4.06
C ILE A 50 2.93 -4.02 2.91
N PHE A 51 3.36 -5.18 2.41
CA PHE A 51 2.65 -5.84 1.34
C PHE A 51 1.24 -6.24 1.77
N MET A 52 1.09 -6.68 3.00
CA MET A 52 -0.22 -7.08 3.48
C MET A 52 -1.16 -5.88 3.57
N ARG A 53 -0.65 -4.76 4.05
CA ARG A 53 -1.44 -3.57 4.12
C ARG A 53 -1.81 -3.09 2.72
N GLY A 54 -0.85 -3.16 1.82
CA GLY A 54 -1.10 -2.76 0.44
C GLY A 54 -2.13 -3.65 -0.22
N THR A 55 -2.02 -4.95 0.02
CA THR A 55 -2.97 -5.90 -0.56
C THR A 55 -4.38 -5.59 -0.07
N GLN A 56 -4.51 -5.32 1.21
CA GLN A 56 -5.81 -5.04 1.76
C GLN A 56 -6.38 -3.75 1.20
N SER A 57 -5.55 -2.75 1.08
CA SER A 57 -5.99 -1.47 0.56
C SER A 57 -6.47 -1.59 -0.89
N VAL A 58 -5.71 -2.30 -1.70
CA VAL A 58 -6.06 -2.49 -3.09
C VAL A 58 -7.33 -3.31 -3.21
N ARG A 59 -7.48 -4.31 -2.35
CA ARG A 59 -8.64 -5.14 -2.35
C ARG A 59 -9.90 -4.35 -2.05
N GLU A 60 -9.82 -3.48 -1.04
CA GLU A 60 -10.95 -2.65 -0.70
C GLU A 60 -11.32 -1.72 -1.85
N HIS A 61 -10.31 -1.26 -2.55
CA HIS A 61 -10.53 -0.37 -3.67
C HIS A 61 -11.26 -1.12 -4.80
N ILE A 62 -10.85 -2.34 -5.05
CA ILE A 62 -11.49 -3.17 -6.05
C ILE A 62 -12.93 -3.46 -5.64
N ASP A 63 -13.16 -3.71 -4.37
CA ASP A 63 -14.49 -4.00 -3.88
C ASP A 63 -15.44 -2.83 -4.14
N ARG A 64 -14.93 -1.61 -4.04
CA ARG A 64 -15.77 -0.46 -4.30
C ARG A 64 -16.24 -0.45 -5.74
N TYR A 65 -15.36 -0.77 -6.66
CA TYR A 65 -15.74 -0.83 -8.05
C TYR A 65 -16.75 -1.95 -8.29
N ASN A 66 -16.52 -3.09 -7.66
CA ASN A 66 -17.42 -4.20 -7.81
C ASN A 66 -18.81 -3.89 -7.29
N GLU A 67 -18.86 -3.23 -6.16
CA GLU A 67 -20.13 -2.85 -5.60
C GLU A 67 -20.88 -1.93 -6.51
N ARG A 68 -20.19 -1.00 -7.10
CA ARG A 68 -20.82 -0.08 -7.99
C ARG A 68 -21.38 -0.81 -9.16
N ARG A 69 -20.66 -1.74 -9.72
CA ARG A 69 -21.10 -2.46 -10.84
C ARG A 69 -22.30 -3.32 -10.52
N TRP A 70 -22.27 -3.95 -9.40
CA TRP A 70 -23.35 -4.81 -9.01
C TRP A 70 -24.62 -4.07 -8.73
N ASN A 71 -24.50 -2.90 -8.28
CA ASN A 71 -25.62 -2.12 -7.95
C ASN A 71 -26.34 -1.52 -9.11
N ARG A 72 -26.01 -1.83 -10.28
CA ARG A 72 -26.65 -1.25 -11.34
C ARG A 72 -27.80 -1.98 -11.71
#